data_35af9136c31117a1dd96f6d61dd45c08
#
_entry.id   35af9136c31117a1dd96f6d61dd45c08
#
_cell.length_a   1.000
_cell.length_b   1.000
_cell.length_c   1.000
_cell.angle_alpha   90.00
_cell.angle_beta   90.00
_cell.angle_gamma   90.00
#
_symmetry.space_group_name_H-M   'P 1'
#
loop_
_entity.id
_entity.type
_entity.pdbx_description
1 polymer ?
#
loop_
_entity_poly.entity_id
_entity_poly.type
_entity_poly.pdbx_seq_one_letter_code
_entity_poly.pdbx_strand_id
1 'polypeptide(L)'
;MPQQAVQAPQAPAPGPAEELPQDLSGPAPDAASSPARRWAPRHTYGAIDLGTNNCRLLIARPTEEGFTVIDAFSRVVRLGEGMATSGKLSEGSMDRAVAALGVCAEKLRRRRVSLARSVATEACRRAVNGRHFVERVKRETGICLEIIAPEEEARLAMLGCHRLLEPGDGPALIFDIGGGSTELVLIDTDQGEPRIKCWWSAPWGVVSLTESEGRNFPTTEERLAAYGRMRERVRHAFRHFVDLLPANKDDIRLMGTSGTVTTLASVYLALPSYDRRAVDGLKMPAMAMREVSTTLSGMDHAGRATFPCIGHERADLVVAGCAILETIMDIWPAETLGVADRGIREGILRTLMARDGHQL
;
A
#
# COMPACT_ATOMS: atom_id res chain seq x y z
N MET A 1 33.85 -20.75 6.23
CA MET A 1 32.85 -21.22 5.24
C MET A 1 32.21 -20.00 4.63
N PRO A 2 32.23 -19.77 3.30
CA PRO A 2 31.67 -18.58 2.70
C PRO A 2 30.13 -18.61 2.81
N GLN A 3 29.55 -17.55 3.34
CA GLN A 3 28.11 -17.32 3.33
C GLN A 3 27.63 -17.20 1.88
N GLN A 4 26.76 -18.12 1.47
CA GLN A 4 26.06 -18.01 0.20
C GLN A 4 25.19 -16.76 0.23
N ALA A 5 25.48 -15.82 -0.67
CA ALA A 5 24.62 -14.66 -0.90
C ALA A 5 23.24 -15.15 -1.33
N VAL A 6 22.23 -14.84 -0.55
CA VAL A 6 20.82 -15.06 -0.93
C VAL A 6 20.55 -14.14 -2.11
N GLN A 7 20.51 -14.71 -3.32
CA GLN A 7 20.08 -13.99 -4.52
C GLN A 7 18.61 -13.64 -4.39
N ALA A 8 18.29 -12.36 -4.60
CA ALA A 8 16.92 -11.92 -4.74
C ALA A 8 16.27 -12.65 -5.95
N PRO A 9 15.03 -13.14 -5.83
CA PRO A 9 14.34 -13.73 -6.95
C PRO A 9 14.19 -12.71 -8.07
N GLN A 10 14.50 -13.12 -9.32
CA GLN A 10 14.32 -12.29 -10.50
C GLN A 10 12.83 -11.98 -10.68
N ALA A 11 12.50 -10.69 -10.73
CA ALA A 11 11.18 -10.25 -11.14
C ALA A 11 10.94 -10.60 -12.61
N PRO A 12 9.71 -10.93 -13.02
CA PRO A 12 9.38 -11.12 -14.41
C PRO A 12 9.66 -9.85 -15.22
N ALA A 13 10.21 -10.01 -16.42
CA ALA A 13 10.47 -8.90 -17.34
C ALA A 13 9.16 -8.15 -17.67
N PRO A 14 9.20 -6.82 -17.75
CA PRO A 14 8.04 -6.05 -18.21
C PRO A 14 7.70 -6.44 -19.64
N GLY A 15 6.46 -6.81 -19.88
CA GLY A 15 5.94 -6.95 -21.23
C GLY A 15 5.95 -5.60 -21.95
N PRO A 16 6.04 -5.59 -23.30
CA PRO A 16 5.91 -4.36 -24.08
C PRO A 16 4.56 -3.71 -23.76
N ALA A 17 4.53 -2.39 -23.68
CA ALA A 17 3.32 -1.63 -23.52
C ALA A 17 2.38 -1.93 -24.71
N GLU A 18 1.37 -2.76 -24.50
CA GLU A 18 0.26 -2.90 -25.44
C GLU A 18 -0.56 -1.61 -25.38
N GLU A 19 -0.62 -0.92 -26.49
CA GLU A 19 -1.55 0.20 -26.69
C GLU A 19 -2.97 -0.30 -26.47
N LEU A 20 -3.63 0.26 -25.45
CA LEU A 20 -5.07 0.04 -25.23
C LEU A 20 -5.86 0.59 -26.41
N PRO A 21 -6.90 -0.12 -26.90
CA PRO A 21 -7.71 0.34 -28.02
C PRO A 21 -8.37 1.69 -27.68
N GLN A 22 -8.02 2.70 -28.45
CA GLN A 22 -8.75 3.94 -28.56
C GLN A 22 -9.98 3.64 -29.41
N ASP A 23 -11.13 3.43 -28.83
CA ASP A 23 -12.44 3.86 -29.39
C ASP A 23 -13.60 3.48 -28.46
N LEU A 24 -14.12 4.44 -27.73
CA LEU A 24 -15.46 4.41 -27.14
C LEU A 24 -16.18 5.74 -27.45
N SER A 25 -16.16 6.15 -28.70
CA SER A 25 -17.06 7.20 -29.20
C SER A 25 -18.31 6.57 -29.83
N GLY A 26 -19.29 6.23 -28.97
CA GLY A 26 -20.66 6.02 -29.42
C GLY A 26 -21.41 7.35 -29.45
N PRO A 27 -22.40 7.54 -30.37
CA PRO A 27 -23.13 8.80 -30.53
C PRO A 27 -23.89 9.16 -29.26
N ALA A 28 -23.85 10.45 -28.89
CA ALA A 28 -24.61 11.03 -27.80
C ALA A 28 -26.12 10.80 -28.01
N PRO A 29 -26.86 10.31 -27.01
CA PRO A 29 -28.31 10.33 -27.07
C PRO A 29 -28.84 11.72 -26.70
N ASP A 30 -29.86 12.14 -27.45
CA ASP A 30 -30.60 13.39 -27.34
C ASP A 30 -30.99 13.80 -25.92
N ALA A 31 -30.88 15.09 -25.66
CA ALA A 31 -31.36 15.74 -24.44
C ALA A 31 -32.90 15.67 -24.32
N ALA A 32 -33.40 14.59 -23.73
CA ALA A 32 -34.76 14.49 -23.25
C ALA A 32 -34.75 14.39 -21.73
N SER A 33 -35.36 15.38 -21.09
CA SER A 33 -35.81 15.51 -19.68
C SER A 33 -35.54 14.29 -18.78
N SER A 34 -34.51 14.41 -17.92
CA SER A 34 -34.21 13.43 -16.87
C SER A 34 -35.36 13.33 -15.88
N PRO A 35 -36.02 12.16 -15.70
CA PRO A 35 -36.87 11.92 -14.55
C PRO A 35 -35.96 11.95 -13.30
N ALA A 36 -36.42 12.64 -12.25
CA ALA A 36 -35.78 12.68 -10.95
C ALA A 36 -35.25 11.28 -10.57
N ARG A 37 -33.92 11.14 -10.40
CA ARG A 37 -33.27 9.86 -10.02
C ARG A 37 -33.96 9.37 -8.75
N ARG A 38 -34.84 8.37 -8.88
CA ARG A 38 -35.26 7.56 -7.75
C ARG A 38 -33.99 7.02 -7.09
N TRP A 39 -33.80 7.35 -5.83
CA TRP A 39 -32.71 6.79 -5.02
C TRP A 39 -32.67 5.26 -5.16
N ALA A 40 -31.72 4.77 -5.90
CA ALA A 40 -31.44 3.34 -5.93
C ALA A 40 -31.20 2.85 -4.50
N PRO A 41 -31.53 1.61 -4.16
CA PRO A 41 -31.31 1.08 -2.81
C PRO A 41 -29.88 1.39 -2.40
N ARG A 42 -29.69 1.94 -1.18
CA ARG A 42 -28.38 2.39 -0.67
C ARG A 42 -27.42 1.21 -0.62
N HIS A 43 -26.76 0.92 -1.76
CA HIS A 43 -25.80 -0.15 -1.86
C HIS A 43 -24.66 0.10 -0.87
N THR A 44 -24.24 -0.95 -0.20
CA THR A 44 -23.11 -0.93 0.71
C THR A 44 -22.00 -1.77 0.09
N TYR A 45 -20.83 -1.19 0.00
CA TYR A 45 -19.68 -1.80 -0.67
C TYR A 45 -18.61 -2.19 0.35
N GLY A 46 -17.90 -3.29 0.08
CA GLY A 46 -16.82 -3.77 0.92
C GLY A 46 -15.53 -3.97 0.13
N ALA A 47 -14.40 -3.62 0.74
CA ALA A 47 -13.08 -3.86 0.21
C ALA A 47 -12.22 -4.56 1.28
N ILE A 48 -11.71 -5.76 0.97
CA ILE A 48 -10.74 -6.46 1.79
C ILE A 48 -9.39 -6.43 1.08
N ASP A 49 -8.37 -6.09 1.83
CA ASP A 49 -6.96 -6.13 1.44
C ASP A 49 -6.21 -7.04 2.40
N LEU A 50 -5.73 -8.17 1.91
CA LEU A 50 -4.86 -9.09 2.64
C LEU A 50 -3.43 -8.94 2.14
N GLY A 51 -2.69 -8.09 2.83
CA GLY A 51 -1.27 -7.85 2.57
C GLY A 51 -0.36 -8.84 3.28
N THR A 52 0.94 -8.65 3.09
CA THR A 52 1.99 -9.46 3.73
C THR A 52 1.99 -9.34 5.25
N ASN A 53 1.62 -8.18 5.80
CA ASN A 53 1.63 -7.92 7.24
C ASN A 53 0.22 -7.79 7.85
N ASN A 54 -0.73 -7.20 7.13
CA ASN A 54 -2.03 -6.82 7.66
C ASN A 54 -3.18 -7.42 6.86
N CYS A 55 -4.29 -7.72 7.56
CA CYS A 55 -5.61 -7.92 6.97
C CYS A 55 -6.47 -6.69 7.26
N ARG A 56 -6.99 -6.04 6.23
CA ARG A 56 -7.76 -4.80 6.34
C ARG A 56 -9.09 -4.91 5.62
N LEU A 57 -10.14 -4.35 6.22
CA LEU A 57 -11.48 -4.22 5.62
C LEU A 57 -11.92 -2.77 5.69
N LEU A 58 -12.56 -2.31 4.63
CA LEU A 58 -13.27 -1.05 4.59
C LEU A 58 -14.68 -1.28 4.03
N ILE A 59 -15.71 -0.78 4.71
CA ILE A 59 -17.10 -0.82 4.27
C ILE A 59 -17.61 0.60 4.12
N ALA A 60 -18.21 0.93 2.97
CA ALA A 60 -18.63 2.28 2.66
C ALA A 60 -19.93 2.34 1.88
N ARG A 61 -20.54 3.52 1.86
CA ARG A 61 -21.68 3.89 1.03
C ARG A 61 -21.34 5.07 0.15
N PRO A 62 -21.80 5.11 -1.09
CA PRO A 62 -21.60 6.26 -1.96
C PRO A 62 -22.35 7.48 -1.43
N THR A 63 -21.78 8.66 -1.66
CA THR A 63 -22.34 9.97 -1.42
C THR A 63 -22.18 10.82 -2.68
N GLU A 64 -22.75 12.01 -2.74
CA GLU A 64 -22.59 12.92 -3.87
C GLU A 64 -21.15 13.37 -4.09
N GLU A 65 -20.36 13.47 -3.01
CA GLU A 65 -18.95 13.91 -3.05
C GLU A 65 -17.93 12.77 -2.98
N GLY A 66 -18.38 11.52 -3.11
CA GLY A 66 -17.49 10.35 -2.99
C GLY A 66 -18.14 9.20 -2.22
N PHE A 67 -17.62 8.86 -1.04
CA PHE A 67 -18.24 7.83 -0.20
C PHE A 67 -17.98 8.08 1.30
N THR A 68 -18.89 7.59 2.14
CA THR A 68 -18.75 7.60 3.60
C THR A 68 -18.44 6.21 4.11
N VAL A 69 -17.37 6.12 4.92
CA VAL A 69 -16.99 4.87 5.62
C VAL A 69 -17.97 4.60 6.75
N ILE A 70 -18.55 3.40 6.79
CA ILE A 70 -19.53 2.98 7.80
C ILE A 70 -19.00 1.91 8.75
N ASP A 71 -17.93 1.19 8.35
CA ASP A 71 -17.22 0.26 9.21
C ASP A 71 -15.81 0.01 8.65
N ALA A 72 -14.88 -0.29 9.55
CA ALA A 72 -13.52 -0.64 9.19
C ALA A 72 -12.99 -1.74 10.13
N PHE A 73 -11.97 -2.46 9.66
CA PHE A 73 -11.22 -3.41 10.47
C PHE A 73 -9.78 -3.48 9.98
N SER A 74 -8.86 -3.62 10.92
CA SER A 74 -7.45 -3.83 10.64
C SER A 74 -6.87 -4.76 11.70
N ARG A 75 -6.09 -5.75 11.28
CA ARG A 75 -5.37 -6.66 12.16
C ARG A 75 -4.02 -7.03 11.56
N VAL A 76 -2.98 -6.98 12.39
CA VAL A 76 -1.66 -7.52 12.06
C VAL A 76 -1.77 -9.05 12.04
N VAL A 77 -1.49 -9.67 10.92
CA VAL A 77 -1.55 -11.14 10.71
C VAL A 77 -0.19 -11.74 10.42
N ARG A 78 0.79 -10.91 9.99
CA ARG A 78 2.16 -11.31 9.63
C ARG A 78 2.16 -12.53 8.70
N LEU A 79 1.34 -12.46 7.63
CA LEU A 79 1.15 -13.58 6.71
C LEU A 79 2.46 -14.00 6.03
N GLY A 80 3.31 -13.04 5.70
CA GLY A 80 4.60 -13.28 5.05
C GLY A 80 5.76 -13.59 6.00
N GLU A 81 5.51 -13.76 7.30
CA GLU A 81 6.56 -14.05 8.28
C GLU A 81 7.28 -15.36 7.96
N GLY A 82 8.64 -15.32 7.87
CA GLY A 82 9.48 -16.47 7.55
C GLY A 82 9.45 -16.89 6.08
N MET A 83 8.72 -16.17 5.23
CA MET A 83 8.57 -16.53 3.81
C MET A 83 9.86 -16.28 3.01
N ALA A 84 10.67 -15.30 3.41
CA ALA A 84 11.96 -15.03 2.74
C ALA A 84 12.90 -16.25 2.74
N THR A 85 12.83 -17.08 3.79
CA THR A 85 13.66 -18.29 3.94
C THR A 85 12.97 -19.53 3.41
N SER A 86 11.65 -19.68 3.66
CA SER A 86 10.92 -20.93 3.38
C SER A 86 10.25 -20.97 1.99
N GLY A 87 10.00 -19.81 1.37
CA GLY A 87 9.19 -19.69 0.16
C GLY A 87 7.69 -20.05 0.36
N LYS A 88 7.26 -20.25 1.63
CA LYS A 88 5.91 -20.73 1.97
C LYS A 88 5.29 -19.88 3.08
N LEU A 89 3.97 -19.78 3.06
CA LEU A 89 3.19 -19.32 4.21
C LEU A 89 3.22 -20.38 5.30
N SER A 90 3.51 -20.01 6.54
CA SER A 90 3.48 -20.92 7.68
C SER A 90 2.02 -21.21 8.11
N GLU A 91 1.76 -22.39 8.69
CA GLU A 91 0.42 -22.72 9.20
C GLU A 91 -0.06 -21.69 10.20
N GLY A 92 0.79 -21.29 11.15
CA GLY A 92 0.42 -20.29 12.16
C GLY A 92 0.09 -18.91 11.56
N SER A 93 0.78 -18.49 10.47
CA SER A 93 0.44 -17.23 9.79
C SER A 93 -0.86 -17.34 9.00
N MET A 94 -1.11 -18.48 8.36
CA MET A 94 -2.38 -18.78 7.69
C MET A 94 -3.55 -18.82 8.68
N ASP A 95 -3.40 -19.43 9.86
CA ASP A 95 -4.42 -19.46 10.90
C ASP A 95 -4.79 -18.04 11.38
N ARG A 96 -3.79 -17.19 11.63
CA ARG A 96 -4.03 -15.79 12.00
C ARG A 96 -4.81 -15.02 10.92
N ALA A 97 -4.46 -15.25 9.66
CA ALA A 97 -5.11 -14.59 8.53
C ALA A 97 -6.55 -15.10 8.33
N VAL A 98 -6.80 -16.41 8.42
CA VAL A 98 -8.15 -17.00 8.37
C VAL A 98 -9.03 -16.45 9.50
N ALA A 99 -8.51 -16.38 10.73
CA ALA A 99 -9.26 -15.81 11.86
C ALA A 99 -9.61 -14.33 11.64
N ALA A 100 -8.70 -13.53 11.07
CA ALA A 100 -8.97 -12.14 10.72
C ALA A 100 -10.02 -12.01 9.61
N LEU A 101 -9.93 -12.84 8.57
CA LEU A 101 -10.90 -12.88 7.46
C LEU A 101 -12.28 -13.37 7.92
N GLY A 102 -12.36 -14.27 8.91
CA GLY A 102 -13.62 -14.66 9.55
C GLY A 102 -14.34 -13.45 10.18
N VAL A 103 -13.59 -12.57 10.87
CA VAL A 103 -14.15 -11.30 11.38
C VAL A 103 -14.62 -10.39 10.25
N CYS A 104 -13.86 -10.32 9.14
CA CYS A 104 -14.27 -9.56 7.97
C CYS A 104 -15.59 -10.09 7.37
N ALA A 105 -15.72 -11.42 7.22
CA ALA A 105 -16.93 -12.07 6.70
C ALA A 105 -18.16 -11.75 7.58
N GLU A 106 -18.00 -11.80 8.90
CA GLU A 106 -19.07 -11.43 9.83
C GLU A 106 -19.48 -9.96 9.70
N LYS A 107 -18.50 -9.04 9.61
CA LYS A 107 -18.77 -7.61 9.43
C LYS A 107 -19.49 -7.33 8.09
N LEU A 108 -19.05 -7.94 6.97
CA LEU A 108 -19.72 -7.82 5.67
C LEU A 108 -21.18 -8.25 5.76
N ARG A 109 -21.46 -9.39 6.41
CA ARG A 109 -22.81 -9.92 6.59
C ARG A 109 -23.67 -9.01 7.48
N ARG A 110 -23.12 -8.58 8.65
CA ARG A 110 -23.82 -7.71 9.60
C ARG A 110 -24.16 -6.35 8.99
N ARG A 111 -23.29 -5.80 8.15
CA ARG A 111 -23.51 -4.52 7.44
C ARG A 111 -24.33 -4.67 6.16
N ARG A 112 -24.74 -5.90 5.81
CA ARG A 112 -25.53 -6.21 4.59
C ARG A 112 -24.85 -5.64 3.35
N VAL A 113 -23.52 -5.93 3.21
CA VAL A 113 -22.76 -5.47 2.06
C VAL A 113 -23.30 -6.10 0.79
N SER A 114 -23.64 -5.28 -0.20
CA SER A 114 -24.24 -5.70 -1.47
C SER A 114 -23.20 -6.24 -2.43
N LEU A 115 -22.02 -5.62 -2.47
CA LEU A 115 -20.93 -6.00 -3.34
C LEU A 115 -19.59 -5.81 -2.60
N ALA A 116 -18.75 -6.82 -2.65
CA ALA A 116 -17.41 -6.76 -2.05
C ALA A 116 -16.37 -7.33 -3.02
N ARG A 117 -15.17 -6.74 -3.00
CA ARG A 117 -13.98 -7.31 -3.62
C ARG A 117 -12.92 -7.55 -2.54
N SER A 118 -12.32 -8.72 -2.57
CA SER A 118 -11.34 -9.16 -1.59
C SER A 118 -10.07 -9.56 -2.33
N VAL A 119 -8.98 -8.84 -2.08
CA VAL A 119 -7.71 -9.07 -2.76
C VAL A 119 -6.65 -9.59 -1.80
N ALA A 120 -5.72 -10.37 -2.33
CA ALA A 120 -4.50 -10.79 -1.67
C ALA A 120 -3.31 -10.39 -2.54
N THR A 121 -2.23 -9.92 -1.90
CA THR A 121 -1.10 -9.31 -2.60
C THR A 121 0.18 -10.15 -2.51
N GLU A 122 1.34 -9.56 -2.37
CA GLU A 122 2.68 -10.13 -2.53
C GLU A 122 2.89 -11.46 -1.78
N ALA A 123 2.48 -11.60 -0.51
CA ALA A 123 2.69 -12.83 0.23
C ALA A 123 2.00 -14.04 -0.41
N CYS A 124 0.73 -13.88 -0.82
CA CYS A 124 -0.02 -14.94 -1.50
C CYS A 124 0.50 -15.20 -2.92
N ARG A 125 0.93 -14.14 -3.61
CA ARG A 125 1.44 -14.21 -4.98
C ARG A 125 2.75 -14.99 -5.06
N ARG A 126 3.67 -14.77 -4.11
CA ARG A 126 4.99 -15.41 -4.08
C ARG A 126 5.03 -16.79 -3.44
N ALA A 127 4.17 -17.05 -2.47
CA ALA A 127 4.19 -18.29 -1.74
C ALA A 127 3.78 -19.49 -2.62
N VAL A 128 4.58 -20.57 -2.61
CA VAL A 128 4.25 -21.80 -3.36
C VAL A 128 2.94 -22.43 -2.91
N ASN A 129 2.50 -22.20 -1.67
CA ASN A 129 1.21 -22.64 -1.12
C ASN A 129 0.14 -21.54 -1.09
N GLY A 130 0.35 -20.42 -1.78
CA GLY A 130 -0.59 -19.30 -1.79
C GLY A 130 -1.98 -19.66 -2.32
N ARG A 131 -2.07 -20.45 -3.40
CA ARG A 131 -3.35 -20.92 -3.94
C ARG A 131 -4.08 -21.82 -2.96
N HIS A 132 -3.38 -22.77 -2.33
CA HIS A 132 -3.96 -23.64 -1.30
C HIS A 132 -4.54 -22.80 -0.13
N PHE A 133 -3.82 -21.76 0.29
CA PHE A 133 -4.32 -20.84 1.32
C PHE A 133 -5.60 -20.12 0.89
N VAL A 134 -5.69 -19.61 -0.34
CA VAL A 134 -6.91 -18.96 -0.87
C VAL A 134 -8.10 -19.92 -0.88
N GLU A 135 -7.90 -21.18 -1.25
CA GLU A 135 -8.93 -22.23 -1.19
C GLU A 135 -9.37 -22.52 0.25
N ARG A 136 -8.43 -22.58 1.18
CA ARG A 136 -8.70 -22.71 2.61
C ARG A 136 -9.56 -21.55 3.12
N VAL A 137 -9.21 -20.31 2.79
CA VAL A 137 -9.98 -19.10 3.16
C VAL A 137 -11.42 -19.19 2.66
N LYS A 138 -11.61 -19.56 1.38
CA LYS A 138 -12.96 -19.70 0.81
C LYS A 138 -13.77 -20.77 1.54
N ARG A 139 -13.18 -21.91 1.86
CA ARG A 139 -13.85 -23.01 2.56
C ARG A 139 -14.24 -22.61 3.99
N GLU A 140 -13.36 -21.93 4.73
CA GLU A 140 -13.55 -21.67 6.15
C GLU A 140 -14.32 -20.37 6.43
N THR A 141 -14.23 -19.37 5.56
CA THR A 141 -14.83 -18.03 5.80
C THR A 141 -15.89 -17.64 4.77
N GLY A 142 -15.96 -18.31 3.63
CA GLY A 142 -16.78 -17.95 2.49
C GLY A 142 -16.24 -16.78 1.67
N ILE A 143 -15.11 -16.17 2.06
CA ILE A 143 -14.49 -15.07 1.31
C ILE A 143 -13.74 -15.63 0.11
N CYS A 144 -14.03 -15.08 -1.08
CA CYS A 144 -13.27 -15.36 -2.30
C CYS A 144 -12.14 -14.32 -2.43
N LEU A 145 -10.91 -14.71 -2.09
CA LEU A 145 -9.73 -13.90 -2.30
C LEU A 145 -9.25 -14.00 -3.75
N GLU A 146 -8.97 -12.86 -4.35
CA GLU A 146 -8.32 -12.72 -5.65
C GLU A 146 -6.84 -12.38 -5.42
N ILE A 147 -5.91 -13.20 -5.89
CA ILE A 147 -4.49 -12.84 -5.90
C ILE A 147 -4.28 -11.89 -7.07
N ILE A 148 -4.06 -10.60 -6.78
CA ILE A 148 -3.88 -9.59 -7.81
C ILE A 148 -2.44 -9.47 -8.29
N ALA A 149 -2.28 -9.08 -9.56
CA ALA A 149 -0.98 -8.75 -10.12
C ALA A 149 -0.42 -7.45 -9.51
N PRO A 150 0.92 -7.24 -9.53
CA PRO A 150 1.53 -6.00 -9.04
C PRO A 150 0.99 -4.74 -9.75
N GLU A 151 0.70 -4.83 -11.03
CA GLU A 151 0.10 -3.73 -11.81
C GLU A 151 -1.27 -3.31 -11.27
N GLU A 152 -2.13 -4.28 -10.99
CA GLU A 152 -3.45 -3.99 -10.41
C GLU A 152 -3.33 -3.43 -8.98
N GLU A 153 -2.36 -3.91 -8.20
CA GLU A 153 -2.03 -3.38 -6.88
C GLU A 153 -1.64 -1.89 -6.96
N ALA A 154 -0.72 -1.55 -7.87
CA ALA A 154 -0.29 -0.18 -8.15
C ALA A 154 -1.45 0.71 -8.63
N ARG A 155 -2.28 0.20 -9.55
CA ARG A 155 -3.46 0.91 -10.06
C ARG A 155 -4.48 1.22 -8.96
N LEU A 156 -4.77 0.25 -8.10
CA LEU A 156 -5.71 0.43 -6.99
C LEU A 156 -5.17 1.40 -5.95
N ALA A 157 -3.87 1.35 -5.62
CA ALA A 157 -3.23 2.30 -4.72
C ALA A 157 -3.34 3.72 -5.26
N MET A 158 -3.03 3.94 -6.53
CA MET A 158 -3.17 5.23 -7.21
C MET A 158 -4.62 5.74 -7.14
N LEU A 159 -5.60 4.91 -7.54
CA LEU A 159 -7.02 5.29 -7.50
C LEU A 159 -7.51 5.63 -6.08
N GLY A 160 -6.88 5.04 -5.06
CA GLY A 160 -7.23 5.29 -3.67
C GLY A 160 -6.81 6.68 -3.19
N CYS A 161 -5.66 7.18 -3.63
CA CYS A 161 -5.03 8.36 -3.02
C CYS A 161 -4.84 9.56 -3.96
N HIS A 162 -4.94 9.41 -5.30
CA HIS A 162 -4.63 10.50 -6.25
C HIS A 162 -5.40 11.80 -5.99
N ARG A 163 -6.60 11.74 -5.43
CA ARG A 163 -7.39 12.94 -5.09
C ARG A 163 -6.81 13.77 -3.94
N LEU A 164 -5.83 13.25 -3.22
CA LEU A 164 -5.08 14.01 -2.21
C LEU A 164 -3.87 14.73 -2.83
N LEU A 165 -3.55 14.44 -4.10
CA LEU A 165 -2.56 15.21 -4.83
C LEU A 165 -3.10 16.61 -5.05
N GLU A 166 -2.30 17.62 -4.71
CA GLU A 166 -2.67 18.97 -5.05
C GLU A 166 -2.71 19.19 -6.55
N PRO A 167 -3.61 20.07 -7.01
CA PRO A 167 -3.52 20.63 -8.34
C PRO A 167 -2.12 21.23 -8.53
N GLY A 168 -1.50 20.98 -9.66
CA GLY A 168 -0.18 21.49 -9.98
C GLY A 168 0.30 20.86 -11.25
N ASP A 169 1.21 21.55 -11.92
CA ASP A 169 1.83 21.10 -13.14
C ASP A 169 2.87 20.01 -12.85
N GLY A 170 3.07 19.11 -13.80
CA GLY A 170 4.08 18.08 -13.75
C GLY A 170 3.66 16.75 -13.13
N PRO A 171 4.55 15.77 -13.23
CA PRO A 171 4.28 14.41 -12.80
C PRO A 171 4.24 14.27 -11.26
N ALA A 172 3.54 13.23 -10.78
CA ALA A 172 3.57 12.86 -9.37
C ALA A 172 3.98 11.40 -9.23
N LEU A 173 4.84 11.12 -8.24
CA LEU A 173 5.21 9.78 -7.83
C LEU A 173 4.38 9.40 -6.61
N ILE A 174 3.48 8.44 -6.80
CA ILE A 174 2.76 7.78 -5.72
C ILE A 174 3.53 6.53 -5.33
N PHE A 175 3.77 6.31 -4.04
CA PHE A 175 4.40 5.09 -3.58
C PHE A 175 3.65 4.47 -2.40
N ASP A 176 3.54 3.15 -2.41
CA ASP A 176 2.95 2.33 -1.35
C ASP A 176 4.02 1.42 -0.74
N ILE A 177 4.40 1.68 0.51
CA ILE A 177 5.38 0.86 1.23
C ILE A 177 4.63 -0.27 1.93
N GLY A 178 4.49 -1.40 1.25
CA GLY A 178 3.82 -2.59 1.75
C GLY A 178 4.67 -3.43 2.70
N GLY A 179 4.15 -4.60 3.08
CA GLY A 179 4.89 -5.56 3.91
C GLY A 179 5.94 -6.35 3.14
N GLY A 180 5.64 -6.79 1.93
CA GLY A 180 6.49 -7.64 1.09
C GLY A 180 7.11 -6.95 -0.09
N SER A 181 6.47 -5.89 -0.60
CA SER A 181 6.88 -5.10 -1.77
C SER A 181 6.69 -3.62 -1.51
N THR A 182 7.22 -2.80 -2.42
CA THR A 182 6.96 -1.36 -2.49
C THR A 182 6.57 -1.03 -3.93
N GLU A 183 5.37 -0.51 -4.12
CA GLU A 183 4.85 -0.06 -5.39
C GLU A 183 5.24 1.40 -5.62
N LEU A 184 5.79 1.69 -6.81
CA LEU A 184 6.11 3.02 -7.30
C LEU A 184 5.27 3.28 -8.54
N VAL A 185 4.53 4.38 -8.58
CA VAL A 185 3.61 4.72 -9.67
C VAL A 185 3.84 6.17 -10.07
N LEU A 186 4.44 6.39 -11.25
CA LEU A 186 4.52 7.71 -11.83
C LEU A 186 3.24 8.00 -12.61
N ILE A 187 2.59 9.10 -12.28
CA ILE A 187 1.38 9.56 -12.93
C ILE A 187 1.57 10.93 -13.56
N ASP A 188 0.83 11.13 -14.64
CA ASP A 188 0.60 12.42 -15.26
C ASP A 188 -0.72 13.01 -14.75
N THR A 189 -0.73 14.29 -14.41
CA THR A 189 -1.90 14.99 -13.91
C THR A 189 -2.35 16.16 -14.79
N ASP A 190 -1.69 16.39 -15.92
CA ASP A 190 -1.86 17.60 -16.73
C ASP A 190 -3.23 17.69 -17.46
N GLN A 191 -3.98 16.57 -17.57
CA GLN A 191 -5.24 16.50 -18.31
C GLN A 191 -6.48 16.23 -17.43
N GLY A 192 -6.42 16.55 -16.15
CA GLY A 192 -7.55 16.42 -15.24
C GLY A 192 -7.72 15.04 -14.61
N GLU A 193 -7.67 13.95 -15.37
CA GLU A 193 -7.66 12.58 -14.85
C GLU A 193 -6.23 12.03 -14.79
N PRO A 194 -5.80 11.43 -13.64
CA PRO A 194 -4.46 10.91 -13.50
C PRO A 194 -4.25 9.70 -14.42
N ARG A 195 -3.17 9.72 -15.19
CA ARG A 195 -2.76 8.62 -16.07
C ARG A 195 -1.45 8.02 -15.59
N ILE A 196 -1.40 6.71 -15.46
CA ILE A 196 -0.16 6.00 -15.12
C ILE A 196 0.77 6.08 -16.33
N LYS A 197 1.95 6.72 -16.14
CA LYS A 197 3.04 6.73 -17.14
C LYS A 197 3.90 5.48 -17.04
N CYS A 198 4.31 5.12 -15.85
CA CYS A 198 5.02 3.88 -15.58
C CYS A 198 4.80 3.47 -14.10
N TRP A 199 5.01 2.21 -13.84
CA TRP A 199 4.92 1.65 -12.50
C TRP A 199 6.00 0.60 -12.28
N TRP A 200 6.31 0.34 -11.02
CA TRP A 200 7.24 -0.69 -10.60
C TRP A 200 6.82 -1.27 -9.25
N SER A 201 6.98 -2.57 -9.07
CA SER A 201 6.85 -3.22 -7.78
C SER A 201 8.21 -3.76 -7.37
N ALA A 202 8.86 -3.09 -6.43
CA ALA A 202 10.13 -3.53 -5.90
C ALA A 202 9.92 -4.66 -4.88
N PRO A 203 10.77 -5.71 -4.87
CA PRO A 203 10.59 -6.89 -4.02
C PRO A 203 11.02 -6.66 -2.56
N TRP A 204 10.90 -5.43 -2.07
CA TRP A 204 11.22 -5.02 -0.71
C TRP A 204 10.06 -4.23 -0.10
N GLY A 205 9.50 -4.79 0.97
CA GLY A 205 8.61 -4.12 1.89
C GLY A 205 9.15 -4.21 3.30
N VAL A 206 8.42 -3.71 4.29
CA VAL A 206 8.93 -3.63 5.67
C VAL A 206 9.22 -5.00 6.30
N VAL A 207 8.45 -6.04 5.96
CA VAL A 207 8.68 -7.39 6.48
C VAL A 207 9.88 -8.04 5.80
N SER A 208 9.88 -8.09 4.46
CA SER A 208 10.94 -8.73 3.69
C SER A 208 12.30 -8.08 3.91
N LEU A 209 12.35 -6.75 4.01
CA LEU A 209 13.59 -6.03 4.25
C LEU A 209 14.10 -6.23 5.68
N THR A 210 13.22 -6.22 6.70
CA THR A 210 13.61 -6.53 8.08
C THR A 210 14.15 -7.96 8.20
N GLU A 211 13.50 -8.93 7.56
CA GLU A 211 13.95 -10.33 7.59
C GLU A 211 15.32 -10.54 6.90
N SER A 212 15.60 -9.75 5.86
CA SER A 212 16.88 -9.85 5.13
C SER A 212 18.11 -9.42 5.95
N GLU A 213 17.91 -8.52 6.92
CA GLU A 213 18.98 -7.99 7.77
C GLU A 213 19.01 -8.63 9.17
N GLY A 214 17.88 -9.22 9.60
CA GLY A 214 17.70 -9.69 10.97
C GLY A 214 17.16 -8.60 11.90
N ARG A 215 17.01 -8.95 13.17
CA ARG A 215 16.31 -8.09 14.15
C ARG A 215 17.13 -7.74 15.39
N ASN A 216 18.30 -8.36 15.58
CA ASN A 216 19.08 -8.22 16.80
C ASN A 216 20.37 -7.44 16.54
N PHE A 217 20.33 -6.15 16.84
CA PHE A 217 21.45 -5.23 16.75
C PHE A 217 21.62 -4.52 18.09
N PRO A 218 22.45 -5.05 19.01
CA PRO A 218 22.58 -4.53 20.37
C PRO A 218 23.13 -3.11 20.44
N THR A 219 24.06 -2.74 19.58
CA THR A 219 24.68 -1.42 19.58
C THR A 219 24.04 -0.47 18.57
N THR A 220 24.15 0.83 18.82
CA THR A 220 23.67 1.86 17.88
C THR A 220 24.42 1.78 16.55
N GLU A 221 25.73 1.50 16.60
CA GLU A 221 26.57 1.36 15.40
C GLU A 221 26.07 0.22 14.50
N GLU A 222 25.77 -0.95 15.09
CA GLU A 222 25.23 -2.09 14.34
C GLU A 222 23.84 -1.78 13.73
N ARG A 223 23.00 -1.07 14.46
CA ARG A 223 21.68 -0.62 13.97
C ARG A 223 21.83 0.30 12.77
N LEU A 224 22.70 1.31 12.85
CA LEU A 224 22.95 2.24 11.76
C LEU A 224 23.62 1.55 10.56
N ALA A 225 24.52 0.60 10.78
CA ALA A 225 25.12 -0.19 9.72
C ALA A 225 24.08 -1.06 9.00
N ALA A 226 23.19 -1.73 9.74
CA ALA A 226 22.08 -2.50 9.16
C ALA A 226 21.11 -1.58 8.37
N TYR A 227 20.80 -0.41 8.90
CA TYR A 227 20.01 0.60 8.22
C TYR A 227 20.63 1.04 6.89
N GLY A 228 21.95 1.27 6.87
CA GLY A 228 22.69 1.58 5.65
C GLY A 228 22.60 0.47 4.60
N ARG A 229 22.73 -0.80 5.01
CA ARG A 229 22.58 -1.96 4.10
C ARG A 229 21.15 -2.08 3.57
N MET A 230 20.13 -1.83 4.39
CA MET A 230 18.73 -1.78 3.95
C MET A 230 18.53 -0.75 2.84
N ARG A 231 19.04 0.48 3.02
CA ARG A 231 18.95 1.55 2.02
C ARG A 231 19.65 1.17 0.72
N GLU A 232 20.81 0.53 0.79
CA GLU A 232 21.54 0.10 -0.42
C GLU A 232 20.78 -0.99 -1.20
N ARG A 233 20.18 -1.96 -0.50
CA ARG A 233 19.31 -2.99 -1.13
C ARG A 233 18.13 -2.36 -1.86
N VAL A 234 17.46 -1.40 -1.22
CA VAL A 234 16.33 -0.69 -1.80
C VAL A 234 16.77 0.15 -2.99
N ARG A 235 17.88 0.90 -2.88
CA ARG A 235 18.45 1.68 -3.97
C ARG A 235 18.77 0.81 -5.19
N HIS A 236 19.35 -0.37 -4.95
CA HIS A 236 19.60 -1.32 -6.02
C HIS A 236 18.30 -1.79 -6.71
N ALA A 237 17.26 -2.12 -5.94
CA ALA A 237 15.98 -2.57 -6.48
C ALA A 237 15.23 -1.48 -7.27
N PHE A 238 15.45 -0.21 -6.95
CA PHE A 238 14.81 0.91 -7.65
C PHE A 238 15.53 1.34 -8.94
N ARG A 239 16.75 0.85 -9.22
CA ARG A 239 17.53 1.24 -10.41
C ARG A 239 16.74 1.09 -11.70
N HIS A 240 16.09 -0.06 -11.87
CA HIS A 240 15.30 -0.31 -13.07
C HIS A 240 14.19 0.72 -13.29
N PHE A 241 13.48 1.11 -12.23
CA PHE A 241 12.44 2.12 -12.32
C PHE A 241 13.02 3.51 -12.62
N VAL A 242 14.16 3.83 -11.99
CA VAL A 242 14.88 5.10 -12.25
C VAL A 242 15.26 5.26 -13.73
N ASP A 243 15.66 4.16 -14.38
CA ASP A 243 16.04 4.13 -15.79
C ASP A 243 14.84 4.34 -16.74
N LEU A 244 13.62 4.06 -16.28
CA LEU A 244 12.37 4.27 -17.03
C LEU A 244 11.85 5.71 -16.95
N LEU A 245 12.38 6.52 -16.03
CA LEU A 245 11.87 7.86 -15.79
C LEU A 245 12.49 8.92 -16.73
N PRO A 246 11.77 10.04 -16.96
CA PRO A 246 12.34 11.19 -17.66
C PRO A 246 13.59 11.70 -16.94
N ALA A 247 14.52 12.28 -17.71
CA ALA A 247 15.80 12.80 -17.19
C ALA A 247 15.63 13.93 -16.14
N ASN A 248 14.56 14.72 -16.26
CA ASN A 248 14.26 15.77 -15.27
C ASN A 248 13.41 15.20 -14.13
N LYS A 249 14.00 15.12 -12.93
CA LYS A 249 13.39 14.57 -11.71
C LYS A 249 13.02 15.66 -10.70
N ASP A 250 13.40 16.90 -10.95
CA ASP A 250 13.37 17.97 -9.97
C ASP A 250 11.96 18.50 -9.64
N ASP A 251 10.99 18.20 -10.52
CA ASP A 251 9.60 18.67 -10.38
C ASP A 251 8.61 17.54 -10.01
N ILE A 252 9.09 16.39 -9.57
CA ILE A 252 8.22 15.27 -9.21
C ILE A 252 7.63 15.47 -7.82
N ARG A 253 6.32 15.63 -7.75
CA ARG A 253 5.60 15.67 -6.47
C ARG A 253 5.53 14.28 -5.86
N LEU A 254 5.82 14.16 -4.56
CA LEU A 254 5.81 12.89 -3.84
C LEU A 254 4.53 12.71 -3.03
N MET A 255 3.92 11.54 -3.13
CA MET A 255 2.84 11.11 -2.25
C MET A 255 3.07 9.69 -1.77
N GLY A 256 3.21 9.55 -0.45
CA GLY A 256 3.35 8.25 0.19
C GLY A 256 2.04 7.76 0.80
N THR A 257 1.74 6.49 0.59
CA THR A 257 0.62 5.81 1.24
C THR A 257 1.11 4.67 2.12
N SER A 258 0.19 4.07 2.85
CA SER A 258 0.40 2.93 3.75
C SER A 258 0.84 3.26 5.18
N GLY A 259 1.05 2.18 5.94
CA GLY A 259 1.30 2.26 7.38
C GLY A 259 2.64 2.91 7.76
N THR A 260 3.64 2.86 6.90
CA THR A 260 4.94 3.49 7.17
C THR A 260 4.81 5.01 7.21
N VAL A 261 4.32 5.59 6.11
CA VAL A 261 4.24 7.05 5.96
C VAL A 261 3.32 7.67 7.00
N THR A 262 2.15 7.04 7.23
CA THR A 262 1.20 7.50 8.25
C THR A 262 1.73 7.35 9.68
N THR A 263 2.57 6.34 9.95
CA THR A 263 3.22 6.19 11.26
C THR A 263 4.25 7.28 11.50
N LEU A 264 5.12 7.58 10.50
CA LEU A 264 6.10 8.66 10.64
C LEU A 264 5.42 10.03 10.80
N ALA A 265 4.34 10.26 10.06
CA ALA A 265 3.51 11.46 10.24
C ALA A 265 2.94 11.56 11.67
N SER A 266 2.45 10.44 12.22
CA SER A 266 1.94 10.39 13.59
C SER A 266 3.04 10.65 14.64
N VAL A 267 4.26 10.14 14.42
CA VAL A 267 5.42 10.43 15.28
C VAL A 267 5.77 11.91 15.24
N TYR A 268 5.85 12.47 14.03
CA TYR A 268 6.13 13.90 13.83
C TYR A 268 5.12 14.82 14.55
N LEU A 269 3.83 14.49 14.46
CA LEU A 269 2.76 15.21 15.13
C LEU A 269 2.66 14.90 16.63
N ALA A 270 3.53 14.03 17.16
CA ALA A 270 3.51 13.57 18.56
C ALA A 270 2.12 13.09 19.02
N LEU A 271 1.41 12.36 18.14
CA LEU A 271 0.05 11.92 18.44
C LEU A 271 0.03 10.88 19.57
N PRO A 272 -0.86 10.99 20.57
CA PRO A 272 -0.99 10.02 21.66
C PRO A 272 -1.61 8.70 21.20
N SER A 273 -2.24 8.69 20.05
CA SER A 273 -2.79 7.51 19.36
C SER A 273 -2.92 7.84 17.88
N TYR A 274 -3.08 6.80 17.06
CA TYR A 274 -3.30 7.02 15.64
C TYR A 274 -4.61 7.76 15.37
N ASP A 275 -4.53 8.90 14.70
CA ASP A 275 -5.67 9.69 14.22
C ASP A 275 -5.59 9.89 12.70
N ARG A 276 -6.48 9.20 11.99
CA ARG A 276 -6.58 9.30 10.52
C ARG A 276 -6.80 10.73 10.04
N ARG A 277 -7.63 11.51 10.76
CA ARG A 277 -7.99 12.87 10.34
C ARG A 277 -6.80 13.83 10.40
N ALA A 278 -5.87 13.56 11.30
CA ALA A 278 -4.66 14.37 11.44
C ALA A 278 -3.62 14.06 10.37
N VAL A 279 -3.60 12.82 9.84
CA VAL A 279 -2.53 12.38 8.92
C VAL A 279 -2.96 12.29 7.45
N ASP A 280 -4.25 12.01 7.15
CA ASP A 280 -4.73 11.84 5.78
C ASP A 280 -4.82 13.18 5.05
N GLY A 281 -3.99 13.38 4.04
CA GLY A 281 -3.86 14.64 3.31
C GLY A 281 -2.83 15.61 3.91
N LEU A 282 -2.11 15.21 4.96
CA LEU A 282 -1.04 16.02 5.53
C LEU A 282 0.09 16.21 4.51
N LYS A 283 0.60 17.43 4.43
CA LYS A 283 1.88 17.74 3.78
C LYS A 283 2.97 17.83 4.83
N MET A 284 3.98 17.02 4.69
CA MET A 284 5.13 17.04 5.59
C MET A 284 6.37 17.57 4.90
N PRO A 285 7.18 18.41 5.58
CA PRO A 285 8.52 18.71 5.11
C PRO A 285 9.33 17.42 4.99
N ALA A 286 10.00 17.20 3.85
CA ALA A 286 10.85 16.02 3.66
C ALA A 286 11.98 15.94 4.71
N MET A 287 12.50 17.09 5.15
CA MET A 287 13.48 17.17 6.23
C MET A 287 12.94 16.58 7.54
N ALA A 288 11.70 16.89 7.90
CA ALA A 288 11.08 16.37 9.12
C ALA A 288 10.91 14.83 9.06
N MET A 289 10.57 14.28 7.88
CA MET A 289 10.55 12.82 7.67
C MET A 289 11.94 12.19 7.89
N ARG A 290 13.01 12.85 7.42
CA ARG A 290 14.39 12.37 7.61
C ARG A 290 14.81 12.42 9.09
N GLU A 291 14.46 13.47 9.82
CA GLU A 291 14.73 13.61 11.25
C GLU A 291 14.07 12.49 12.06
N VAL A 292 12.80 12.20 11.78
CA VAL A 292 12.07 11.08 12.40
C VAL A 292 12.73 9.75 12.04
N SER A 293 13.08 9.53 10.78
CA SER A 293 13.75 8.30 10.32
C SER A 293 15.10 8.10 10.98
N THR A 294 15.91 9.14 11.07
CA THR A 294 17.23 9.11 11.74
C THR A 294 17.09 8.78 13.23
N THR A 295 16.12 9.39 13.90
CA THR A 295 15.83 9.12 15.31
C THR A 295 15.45 7.65 15.52
N LEU A 296 14.50 7.16 14.76
CA LEU A 296 13.99 5.78 14.90
C LEU A 296 15.02 4.72 14.51
N SER A 297 15.86 4.96 13.51
CA SER A 297 16.90 4.01 13.07
C SER A 297 18.01 3.82 14.09
N GLY A 298 18.31 4.85 14.90
CA GLY A 298 19.31 4.77 15.98
C GLY A 298 18.79 4.09 17.25
N MET A 299 17.48 4.06 17.48
CA MET A 299 16.87 3.47 18.68
C MET A 299 16.85 1.93 18.62
N ASP A 300 16.83 1.29 19.79
CA ASP A 300 16.50 -0.12 19.92
C ASP A 300 14.99 -0.37 19.80
N HIS A 301 14.59 -1.65 19.80
CA HIS A 301 13.18 -2.04 19.71
C HIS A 301 12.34 -1.46 20.85
N ALA A 302 12.87 -1.50 22.10
CA ALA A 302 12.16 -1.02 23.27
C ALA A 302 11.92 0.50 23.18
N GLY A 303 12.94 1.26 22.79
CA GLY A 303 12.83 2.70 22.57
C GLY A 303 11.78 3.05 21.52
N ARG A 304 11.78 2.35 20.37
CA ARG A 304 10.74 2.57 19.33
C ARG A 304 9.33 2.22 19.80
N ALA A 305 9.20 1.17 20.63
CA ALA A 305 7.90 0.75 21.16
C ALA A 305 7.28 1.74 22.16
N THR A 306 8.05 2.69 22.70
CA THR A 306 7.53 3.75 23.57
C THR A 306 6.69 4.79 22.84
N PHE A 307 6.84 4.92 21.52
CA PHE A 307 5.98 5.81 20.72
C PHE A 307 4.57 5.22 20.62
N PRO A 308 3.52 5.91 21.12
CA PRO A 308 2.17 5.35 21.16
C PRO A 308 1.61 4.95 19.78
N CYS A 309 2.02 5.67 18.73
CA CYS A 309 1.58 5.42 17.36
C CYS A 309 2.37 4.27 16.66
N ILE A 310 3.49 3.81 17.22
CA ILE A 310 4.27 2.66 16.73
C ILE A 310 3.83 1.38 17.46
N GLY A 311 3.98 1.37 18.78
CA GLY A 311 3.70 0.21 19.63
C GLY A 311 4.62 -0.99 19.36
N HIS A 312 4.46 -2.05 20.16
CA HIS A 312 5.30 -3.25 20.06
C HIS A 312 5.18 -4.00 18.72
N GLU A 313 4.00 -3.99 18.12
CA GLU A 313 3.72 -4.76 16.89
C GLU A 313 4.43 -4.22 15.64
N ARG A 314 4.80 -2.93 15.63
CA ARG A 314 5.44 -2.26 14.49
C ARG A 314 6.87 -1.84 14.74
N ALA A 315 7.33 -1.88 15.99
CA ALA A 315 8.65 -1.39 16.38
C ALA A 315 9.81 -2.12 15.69
N ASP A 316 9.63 -3.35 15.25
CA ASP A 316 10.60 -4.12 14.48
C ASP A 316 10.60 -3.76 12.98
N LEU A 317 9.46 -3.28 12.44
CA LEU A 317 9.26 -3.05 11.02
C LEU A 317 9.49 -1.59 10.60
N VAL A 318 9.36 -0.63 11.52
CA VAL A 318 9.38 0.80 11.20
C VAL A 318 10.72 1.24 10.60
N VAL A 319 11.85 0.65 11.02
CA VAL A 319 13.20 0.98 10.53
C VAL A 319 13.34 0.63 9.04
N ALA A 320 12.83 -0.53 8.63
CA ALA A 320 12.82 -0.90 7.23
C ALA A 320 11.95 0.07 6.40
N GLY A 321 10.83 0.52 6.96
CA GLY A 321 9.99 1.54 6.35
C GLY A 321 10.72 2.89 6.19
N CYS A 322 11.45 3.32 7.21
CA CYS A 322 12.32 4.50 7.14
C CYS A 322 13.38 4.36 6.04
N ALA A 323 14.03 3.20 5.93
CA ALA A 323 15.06 2.96 4.93
C ALA A 323 14.50 3.05 3.50
N ILE A 324 13.31 2.50 3.27
CA ILE A 324 12.62 2.60 1.97
C ILE A 324 12.26 4.06 1.67
N LEU A 325 11.63 4.75 2.61
CA LEU A 325 11.19 6.13 2.43
C LEU A 325 12.38 7.09 2.18
N GLU A 326 13.44 7.00 2.98
CA GLU A 326 14.63 7.83 2.75
C GLU A 326 15.27 7.56 1.39
N THR A 327 15.30 6.30 0.95
CA THR A 327 15.83 5.97 -0.37
C THR A 327 14.98 6.58 -1.49
N ILE A 328 13.65 6.60 -1.34
CA ILE A 328 12.75 7.30 -2.26
C ILE A 328 13.08 8.79 -2.31
N MET A 329 13.18 9.44 -1.16
CA MET A 329 13.50 10.87 -1.06
C MET A 329 14.93 11.23 -1.51
N ASP A 330 15.87 10.27 -1.52
CA ASP A 330 17.22 10.48 -2.08
C ASP A 330 17.22 10.46 -3.60
N ILE A 331 16.40 9.58 -4.18
CA ILE A 331 16.32 9.41 -5.65
C ILE A 331 15.45 10.51 -6.27
N TRP A 332 14.39 10.91 -5.58
CA TRP A 332 13.45 11.95 -5.99
C TRP A 332 13.36 13.02 -4.90
N PRO A 333 14.29 13.99 -4.91
CA PRO A 333 14.26 15.08 -3.97
C PRO A 333 12.96 15.90 -4.06
N ALA A 334 12.36 16.18 -2.94
CA ALA A 334 11.19 17.04 -2.83
C ALA A 334 11.26 17.85 -1.53
N GLU A 335 10.73 19.05 -1.52
CA GLU A 335 10.66 19.86 -0.29
C GLU A 335 9.61 19.30 0.67
N THR A 336 8.51 18.79 0.11
CA THR A 336 7.39 18.25 0.86
C THR A 336 6.95 16.91 0.34
N LEU A 337 6.35 16.13 1.21
CA LEU A 337 5.76 14.82 0.95
C LEU A 337 4.30 14.82 1.35
N GLY A 338 3.41 14.46 0.44
CA GLY A 338 2.00 14.19 0.72
C GLY A 338 1.85 12.85 1.47
N VAL A 339 1.01 12.84 2.49
CA VAL A 339 0.69 11.65 3.30
C VAL A 339 -0.73 11.19 3.01
N ALA A 340 -0.91 9.94 2.60
CA ALA A 340 -2.23 9.35 2.36
C ALA A 340 -2.49 8.16 3.30
N ASP A 341 -3.59 8.19 4.04
CA ASP A 341 -4.16 7.00 4.70
C ASP A 341 -5.28 6.38 3.85
N ARG A 342 -5.06 6.41 2.56
CA ARG A 342 -5.90 5.81 1.51
C ARG A 342 -5.01 4.99 0.61
N GLY A 343 -5.57 3.97 -0.01
CA GLY A 343 -4.79 3.08 -0.89
C GLY A 343 -5.68 2.06 -1.57
N ILE A 344 -5.23 0.81 -1.63
CA ILE A 344 -5.90 -0.29 -2.34
C ILE A 344 -7.39 -0.41 -2.01
N ARG A 345 -7.78 -0.33 -0.73
CA ARG A 345 -9.18 -0.47 -0.32
C ARG A 345 -10.08 0.63 -0.86
N GLU A 346 -9.62 1.87 -0.80
CA GLU A 346 -10.33 3.01 -1.36
C GLU A 346 -10.40 2.91 -2.88
N GLY A 347 -9.34 2.45 -3.54
CA GLY A 347 -9.32 2.15 -4.98
C GLY A 347 -10.32 1.07 -5.37
N ILE A 348 -10.41 -0.01 -4.60
CA ILE A 348 -11.43 -1.05 -4.79
C ILE A 348 -12.84 -0.47 -4.68
N LEU A 349 -13.12 0.28 -3.61
CA LEU A 349 -14.45 0.88 -3.39
C LEU A 349 -14.83 1.81 -4.54
N ARG A 350 -13.92 2.67 -5.00
CA ARG A 350 -14.16 3.54 -6.16
C ARG A 350 -14.48 2.73 -7.42
N THR A 351 -13.70 1.68 -7.68
CA THR A 351 -13.92 0.82 -8.86
C THR A 351 -15.29 0.13 -8.80
N LEU A 352 -15.71 -0.39 -7.64
CA LEU A 352 -16.99 -1.05 -7.47
C LEU A 352 -18.15 -0.06 -7.64
N MET A 353 -18.06 1.09 -7.01
CA MET A 353 -19.10 2.13 -7.07
C MET A 353 -19.23 2.74 -8.47
N ALA A 354 -18.10 2.95 -9.17
CA ALA A 354 -18.11 3.45 -10.56
C ALA A 354 -18.80 2.47 -11.52
N ARG A 355 -18.62 1.15 -11.35
CA ARG A 355 -19.34 0.12 -12.13
C ARG A 355 -20.85 0.19 -11.95
N ASP A 356 -21.33 0.62 -10.80
CA ASP A 356 -22.76 0.80 -10.51
C ASP A 356 -23.24 2.21 -10.87
N GLY A 357 -22.43 3.00 -11.60
CA GLY A 357 -22.80 4.31 -12.14
C GLY A 357 -22.71 5.47 -11.14
N HIS A 358 -22.04 5.28 -9.99
CA HIS A 358 -21.74 6.38 -9.07
C HIS A 358 -20.55 7.18 -9.61
N GLN A 359 -20.72 8.49 -9.76
CA GLN A 359 -19.63 9.42 -10.02
C GLN A 359 -18.93 9.70 -8.68
N LEU A 360 -17.61 9.40 -8.60
CA LEU A 360 -16.86 9.48 -7.34
C LEU A 360 -15.65 10.40 -7.46
#